data_a40913cd6b986bf9aa837ec791677e9f
#
_entry.id   a40913cd6b986bf9aa837ec791677e9f
#
_cell.length_a   1.000
_cell.length_b   1.000
_cell.length_c   1.000
_cell.angle_alpha   90.00
_cell.angle_beta   90.00
_cell.angle_gamma   90.00
#
_symmetry.space_group_name_H-M   'P 1'
#
loop_
_entity.id
_entity.type
_entity.pdbx_description
1 polymer ?
#
loop_
_entity_poly.entity_id
_entity_poly.type
_entity_poly.pdbx_seq_one_letter_code
_entity_poly.pdbx_strand_id
1 'polypeptide(L)'
;TNSASSIREWAIGGVWGNWVQITDGNHKYARSAVESNYPISIYSNRWSTMPIHVNGIMGMPPPDQRAYLDTMPGTDIPVLRQPFEYGDQMPIWAFGDRAVGKHYLFDIATDPDEQENRIGEKKESDMIELLRVALTELEAPSDQFERIGLQ
;
A
#
# COMPACT_ATOMS: atom_id res chain seq x y z
N THR A 1 -19.46 -25.39 -21.30
CA THR A 1 -19.01 -24.62 -20.13
C THR A 1 -17.49 -24.63 -20.13
N ASN A 2 -16.88 -23.55 -20.63
CA ASN A 2 -15.45 -23.32 -20.48
C ASN A 2 -15.20 -23.07 -18.98
N SER A 3 -14.63 -24.06 -18.28
CA SER A 3 -13.95 -23.82 -17.03
C SER A 3 -12.66 -23.05 -17.38
N ALA A 4 -12.71 -21.73 -17.29
CA ALA A 4 -11.49 -20.95 -17.37
C ALA A 4 -10.57 -21.42 -16.23
N SER A 5 -9.42 -22.02 -16.61
CA SER A 5 -8.36 -22.28 -15.65
C SER A 5 -8.01 -20.94 -14.99
N SER A 6 -7.80 -20.93 -13.68
CA SER A 6 -7.33 -19.73 -12.96
C SER A 6 -6.10 -19.19 -13.69
N ILE A 7 -6.16 -17.91 -14.06
CA ILE A 7 -5.05 -17.24 -14.75
C ILE A 7 -3.92 -16.92 -13.77
N ARG A 8 -4.26 -16.78 -12.50
CA ARG A 8 -3.32 -16.48 -11.40
C ARG A 8 -3.86 -17.02 -10.08
N GLU A 9 -2.97 -17.30 -9.15
CA GLU A 9 -3.31 -17.80 -7.82
C GLU A 9 -3.68 -16.67 -6.85
N TRP A 10 -3.21 -15.46 -7.12
CA TRP A 10 -3.47 -14.28 -6.30
C TRP A 10 -3.59 -13.01 -7.12
N ALA A 11 -4.18 -11.99 -6.52
CA ALA A 11 -4.15 -10.62 -7.03
C ALA A 11 -3.81 -9.68 -5.88
N ILE A 12 -2.96 -8.68 -6.16
CA ILE A 12 -2.54 -7.67 -5.19
C ILE A 12 -3.05 -6.30 -5.60
N GLY A 13 -3.36 -5.47 -4.63
CA GLY A 13 -3.79 -4.09 -4.80
C GLY A 13 -3.49 -3.27 -3.55
N GLY A 14 -3.99 -2.06 -3.50
CA GLY A 14 -3.84 -1.21 -2.34
C GLY A 14 -4.18 0.24 -2.61
N VAL A 15 -4.07 1.03 -1.55
CA VAL A 15 -4.22 2.48 -1.61
C VAL A 15 -2.93 3.09 -1.09
N TRP A 16 -2.37 4.05 -1.82
CA TRP A 16 -1.13 4.73 -1.46
C TRP A 16 -1.18 5.26 -0.02
N GLY A 17 -0.13 4.93 0.75
CA GLY A 17 -0.02 5.30 2.15
C GLY A 17 -1.00 4.58 3.10
N ASN A 18 -1.67 3.54 2.64
CA ASN A 18 -2.68 2.80 3.40
C ASN A 18 -2.39 1.30 3.43
N TRP A 19 -3.36 0.49 3.06
CA TRP A 19 -3.24 -0.96 3.05
C TRP A 19 -2.57 -1.48 1.78
N VAL A 20 -1.83 -2.57 1.92
CA VAL A 20 -1.59 -3.51 0.84
C VAL A 20 -2.61 -4.61 0.98
N GLN A 21 -3.28 -4.94 -0.11
CA GLN A 21 -4.35 -5.94 -0.13
C GLN A 21 -3.96 -7.10 -1.05
N ILE A 22 -4.33 -8.31 -0.65
CA ILE A 22 -4.16 -9.51 -1.46
C ILE A 22 -5.44 -10.35 -1.41
N THR A 23 -5.73 -11.04 -2.49
CA THR A 23 -6.82 -12.02 -2.56
C THR A 23 -6.38 -13.30 -3.24
N ASP A 24 -6.87 -14.43 -2.75
CA ASP A 24 -6.78 -15.76 -3.36
C ASP A 24 -8.04 -16.11 -4.17
N GLY A 25 -8.97 -15.14 -4.33
CA GLY A 25 -10.25 -15.32 -4.99
C GLY A 25 -11.40 -15.71 -4.05
N ASN A 26 -11.11 -16.24 -2.86
CA ASN A 26 -12.10 -16.58 -1.84
C ASN A 26 -11.96 -15.69 -0.59
N HIS A 27 -10.75 -15.26 -0.31
CA HIS A 27 -10.44 -14.38 0.82
C HIS A 27 -9.78 -13.10 0.33
N LYS A 28 -9.99 -12.04 1.08
CA LYS A 28 -9.32 -10.76 0.90
C LYS A 28 -8.65 -10.38 2.21
N TYR A 29 -7.35 -10.14 2.14
CA TYR A 29 -6.55 -9.69 3.28
C TYR A 29 -5.99 -8.31 3.01
N ALA A 30 -6.20 -7.39 3.93
CA ALA A 30 -5.68 -6.03 3.87
C ALA A 30 -4.77 -5.78 5.08
N ARG A 31 -3.49 -5.49 4.78
CA ARG A 31 -2.47 -5.24 5.80
C ARG A 31 -1.99 -3.80 5.75
N SER A 32 -2.12 -3.10 6.86
CA SER A 32 -1.66 -1.72 7.03
C SER A 32 -0.23 -1.67 7.56
N ALA A 33 0.34 -0.47 7.63
CA ALA A 33 1.54 -0.21 8.39
C ALA A 33 1.35 -0.60 9.86
N VAL A 34 2.41 -1.12 10.49
CA VAL A 34 2.40 -1.56 11.91
C VAL A 34 2.72 -0.43 12.87
N GLU A 35 3.47 0.58 12.39
CA GLU A 35 3.85 1.79 13.13
C GLU A 35 3.49 3.03 12.33
N SER A 36 3.96 4.21 12.76
CA SER A 36 3.76 5.45 12.00
C SER A 36 4.13 5.25 10.54
N ASN A 37 3.24 5.67 9.66
CA ASN A 37 3.40 5.51 8.22
C ASN A 37 4.17 6.68 7.59
N TYR A 38 4.75 7.55 8.39
CA TYR A 38 5.49 8.72 7.95
C TYR A 38 7.01 8.56 8.07
N PRO A 39 7.78 9.19 7.19
CA PRO A 39 7.31 9.97 6.02
C PRO A 39 6.76 9.07 4.91
N ILE A 40 5.68 9.49 4.28
CA ILE A 40 5.18 8.87 3.06
C ILE A 40 5.79 9.61 1.88
N SER A 41 6.29 8.90 0.87
CA SER A 41 6.92 9.52 -0.27
C SER A 41 6.18 9.24 -1.58
N ILE A 42 6.13 10.26 -2.44
CA ILE A 42 5.74 10.12 -3.84
C ILE A 42 7.01 10.18 -4.68
N TYR A 43 7.11 9.26 -5.63
CA TYR A 43 8.20 9.21 -6.60
C TYR A 43 7.69 9.61 -7.98
N SER A 44 8.43 10.45 -8.68
CA SER A 44 8.03 10.98 -9.97
C SER A 44 9.25 11.15 -10.90
N ASN A 45 9.00 11.18 -12.19
CA ASN A 45 10.02 11.51 -13.21
C ASN A 45 10.03 12.99 -13.59
N ARG A 46 9.28 13.85 -12.91
CA ARG A 46 9.22 15.29 -13.20
C ARG A 46 9.06 16.13 -11.94
N TRP A 47 9.56 17.35 -12.00
CA TRP A 47 9.33 18.38 -10.99
C TRP A 47 7.88 18.86 -11.07
N SER A 48 7.03 18.25 -10.29
CA SER A 48 5.65 18.71 -10.15
C SER A 48 5.11 18.30 -8.79
N THR A 49 4.09 18.97 -8.38
CA THR A 49 3.28 18.59 -7.23
C THR A 49 2.43 17.36 -7.55
N MET A 50 3.09 16.32 -8.09
CA MET A 50 2.42 15.06 -8.34
C MET A 50 1.91 14.44 -7.03
N PRO A 51 0.75 13.84 -7.06
CA PRO A 51 -0.16 13.61 -8.18
C PRO A 51 -1.19 14.72 -8.34
N ILE A 52 -0.87 15.92 -7.93
CA ILE A 52 -1.84 16.92 -7.54
C ILE A 52 -2.19 17.81 -8.73
N HIS A 53 -3.09 17.35 -9.55
CA HIS A 53 -3.92 18.22 -10.36
C HIS A 53 -5.13 18.74 -9.58
N VAL A 54 -5.01 18.77 -8.26
CA VAL A 54 -6.12 19.20 -7.43
C VAL A 54 -5.90 20.67 -7.19
N ASN A 55 -6.81 21.47 -7.77
CA ASN A 55 -7.01 22.87 -7.50
C ASN A 55 -6.24 23.35 -6.26
N GLY A 56 -5.68 24.52 -6.24
CA GLY A 56 -4.73 25.09 -5.30
C GLY A 56 -5.01 24.98 -3.78
N ILE A 57 -5.85 24.02 -3.38
CA ILE A 57 -6.13 23.66 -1.99
C ILE A 57 -5.02 22.76 -1.43
N MET A 58 -4.32 22.02 -2.29
CA MET A 58 -3.20 21.18 -1.86
C MET A 58 -1.90 21.87 -2.23
N GLY A 59 -1.38 22.64 -1.30
CA GLY A 59 -0.12 23.36 -1.45
C GLY A 59 1.06 22.42 -1.67
N MET A 60 2.16 22.99 -2.11
CA MET A 60 3.46 22.32 -2.06
C MET A 60 3.80 21.97 -0.60
N PRO A 61 4.48 20.85 -0.34
CA PRO A 61 5.08 20.63 0.97
C PRO A 61 5.91 21.83 1.43
N PRO A 62 6.10 22.02 2.73
CA PRO A 62 7.01 23.03 3.25
C PRO A 62 8.38 22.99 2.58
N PRO A 63 9.13 24.09 2.51
CA PRO A 63 10.42 24.15 1.82
C PRO A 63 11.44 23.08 2.24
N ASP A 64 11.38 22.64 3.47
CA ASP A 64 12.20 21.58 4.06
C ASP A 64 11.81 20.17 3.61
N GLN A 65 10.60 20.03 3.06
CA GLN A 65 10.03 18.78 2.55
C GLN A 65 9.82 18.78 1.04
N ARG A 66 10.46 19.71 0.33
CA ARG A 66 10.36 19.77 -1.13
C ARG A 66 10.99 18.56 -1.78
N ALA A 67 10.47 18.23 -2.97
CA ALA A 67 11.02 17.16 -3.78
C ALA A 67 12.51 17.33 -4.04
N TYR A 68 13.25 16.25 -3.95
CA TYR A 68 14.68 16.19 -4.22
C TYR A 68 15.02 14.98 -5.11
N LEU A 69 16.23 14.97 -5.66
CA LEU A 69 16.72 13.83 -6.45
C LEU A 69 17.05 12.67 -5.51
N ASP A 70 16.54 11.52 -5.84
CA ASP A 70 16.77 10.25 -5.15
C ASP A 70 16.78 9.11 -6.17
N THR A 71 16.89 7.90 -5.72
CA THR A 71 16.69 6.70 -6.54
C THR A 71 15.39 6.01 -6.17
N MET A 72 14.77 5.36 -7.15
CA MET A 72 13.61 4.51 -6.86
C MET A 72 14.03 3.37 -5.92
N PRO A 73 13.31 3.13 -4.81
CA PRO A 73 13.67 2.09 -3.86
C PRO A 73 13.93 0.74 -4.54
N GLY A 74 15.05 0.11 -4.19
CA GLY A 74 15.48 -1.16 -4.77
C GLY A 74 16.09 -1.09 -6.17
N THR A 75 16.35 0.10 -6.71
CA THR A 75 16.93 0.30 -8.05
C THR A 75 17.93 1.44 -8.10
N ASP A 76 18.66 1.58 -9.23
CA ASP A 76 19.52 2.74 -9.52
C ASP A 76 18.81 3.80 -10.38
N ILE A 77 17.49 3.71 -10.55
CA ILE A 77 16.74 4.62 -11.41
C ILE A 77 16.59 5.97 -10.70
N PRO A 78 17.10 7.07 -11.29
CA PRO A 78 16.97 8.39 -10.69
C PRO A 78 15.53 8.89 -10.79
N VAL A 79 15.02 9.37 -9.68
CA VAL A 79 13.66 9.90 -9.56
C VAL A 79 13.64 11.13 -8.67
N LEU A 80 12.56 11.87 -8.77
CA LEU A 80 12.21 12.90 -7.80
C LEU A 80 11.42 12.26 -6.68
N ARG A 81 11.89 12.41 -5.45
CA ARG A 81 11.19 12.00 -4.25
C ARG A 81 10.61 13.20 -3.55
N GLN A 82 9.33 13.13 -3.22
CA GLN A 82 8.62 14.13 -2.43
C GLN A 82 8.09 13.49 -1.16
N PRO A 83 8.70 13.74 -0.01
CA PRO A 83 8.22 13.24 1.26
C PRO A 83 7.05 14.09 1.77
N PHE A 84 6.19 13.45 2.56
CA PHE A 84 5.13 14.06 3.35
C PHE A 84 5.29 13.63 4.80
N GLU A 85 5.32 14.59 5.70
CA GLU A 85 5.43 14.38 7.13
C GLU A 85 4.05 14.41 7.81
N TYR A 86 4.02 13.98 9.06
CA TYR A 86 2.80 14.08 9.87
C TYR A 86 2.34 15.54 9.97
N GLY A 87 1.07 15.76 9.65
CA GLY A 87 0.48 17.11 9.66
C GLY A 87 0.54 17.84 8.32
N ASP A 88 1.26 17.32 7.34
CA ASP A 88 1.23 17.87 5.99
C ASP A 88 -0.15 17.69 5.36
N GLN A 89 -0.48 18.61 4.45
CA GLN A 89 -1.69 18.51 3.66
C GLN A 89 -1.56 17.36 2.64
N MET A 90 -2.22 16.25 2.93
CA MET A 90 -2.19 15.07 2.10
C MET A 90 -3.31 15.07 1.06
N PRO A 91 -3.08 14.43 -0.11
CA PRO A 91 -4.17 14.12 -1.03
C PRO A 91 -5.33 13.42 -0.32
N ILE A 92 -6.56 13.72 -0.72
CA ILE A 92 -7.78 13.21 -0.06
C ILE A 92 -7.84 11.68 0.04
N TRP A 93 -7.17 10.97 -0.85
CA TRP A 93 -7.08 9.51 -0.86
C TRP A 93 -5.93 8.94 -0.01
N ALA A 94 -5.04 9.78 0.47
CA ALA A 94 -3.93 9.38 1.33
C ALA A 94 -4.35 9.55 2.79
N PHE A 95 -4.79 8.47 3.41
CA PHE A 95 -5.40 8.54 4.74
C PHE A 95 -4.40 8.51 5.90
N GLY A 96 -3.10 8.57 5.60
CA GLY A 96 -2.05 8.67 6.62
C GLY A 96 -2.16 7.59 7.69
N ASP A 97 -2.21 8.01 8.95
CA ASP A 97 -2.21 7.10 10.09
C ASP A 97 -3.57 6.45 10.40
N ARG A 98 -4.62 6.73 9.63
CA ARG A 98 -5.95 6.17 9.89
C ARG A 98 -5.99 4.65 9.82
N ALA A 99 -5.08 4.07 9.05
CA ALA A 99 -5.00 2.65 8.83
C ALA A 99 -3.95 1.93 9.68
N VAL A 100 -3.07 2.65 10.39
CA VAL A 100 -1.98 2.03 11.16
C VAL A 100 -2.51 1.01 12.15
N GLY A 101 -1.96 -0.21 12.12
CA GLY A 101 -2.37 -1.33 12.97
C GLY A 101 -3.76 -1.90 12.68
N LYS A 102 -4.46 -1.43 11.66
CA LYS A 102 -5.80 -1.93 11.29
C LYS A 102 -5.70 -2.90 10.13
N HIS A 103 -5.67 -4.19 10.44
CA HIS A 103 -5.69 -5.25 9.44
C HIS A 103 -7.11 -5.79 9.25
N TYR A 104 -7.39 -6.30 8.06
CA TYR A 104 -8.70 -6.87 7.73
C TYR A 104 -8.52 -8.18 6.98
N LEU A 105 -9.34 -9.16 7.34
CA LEU A 105 -9.48 -10.43 6.65
C LEU A 105 -10.95 -10.70 6.42
N PHE A 106 -11.34 -10.93 5.17
CA PHE A 106 -12.71 -11.25 4.80
C PHE A 106 -12.76 -12.54 4.00
N ASP A 107 -13.77 -13.35 4.24
CA ASP A 107 -14.16 -14.47 3.40
C ASP A 107 -15.16 -13.96 2.35
N ILE A 108 -14.65 -13.44 1.24
CA ILE A 108 -15.48 -12.82 0.20
C ILE A 108 -16.34 -13.82 -0.59
N ALA A 109 -16.09 -15.12 -0.41
CA ALA A 109 -16.94 -16.15 -1.00
C ALA A 109 -18.27 -16.31 -0.24
N THR A 110 -18.27 -16.12 1.07
CA THR A 110 -19.45 -16.25 1.94
C THR A 110 -19.98 -14.91 2.45
N ASP A 111 -19.13 -13.89 2.50
CA ASP A 111 -19.40 -12.51 2.92
C ASP A 111 -18.91 -11.51 1.86
N PRO A 112 -19.59 -11.41 0.71
CA PRO A 112 -19.19 -10.51 -0.37
C PRO A 112 -19.31 -9.02 -0.01
N ASP A 113 -20.07 -8.69 1.02
CA ASP A 113 -20.24 -7.31 1.51
C ASP A 113 -19.21 -6.94 2.61
N GLU A 114 -18.26 -7.85 2.93
CA GLU A 114 -17.13 -7.60 3.86
C GLU A 114 -17.58 -7.10 5.24
N GLN A 115 -18.63 -7.70 5.79
CA GLN A 115 -19.22 -7.28 7.06
C GLN A 115 -18.49 -7.87 8.27
N GLU A 116 -17.88 -9.05 8.14
CA GLU A 116 -17.25 -9.78 9.22
C GLU A 116 -15.73 -9.81 9.06
N ASN A 117 -15.02 -9.04 9.90
CA ASN A 117 -13.56 -9.07 9.95
C ASN A 117 -13.06 -10.29 10.71
N ARG A 118 -12.36 -11.21 10.04
CA ARG A 118 -11.86 -12.49 10.56
C ARG A 118 -10.38 -12.46 10.95
N ILE A 119 -9.83 -11.31 11.28
CA ILE A 119 -8.48 -11.20 11.83
C ILE A 119 -8.34 -12.05 13.10
N GLY A 120 -7.23 -12.77 13.22
CA GLY A 120 -6.96 -13.71 14.32
C GLY A 120 -7.38 -15.15 14.03
N GLU A 121 -8.10 -15.41 12.94
CA GLU A 121 -8.39 -16.78 12.52
C GLU A 121 -7.17 -17.44 11.85
N LYS A 122 -7.19 -18.79 11.81
CA LYS A 122 -6.09 -19.57 11.22
C LYS A 122 -5.75 -19.15 9.77
N LYS A 123 -6.75 -18.77 8.99
CA LYS A 123 -6.59 -18.35 7.59
C LYS A 123 -5.73 -17.09 7.43
N GLU A 124 -5.65 -16.25 8.44
CA GLU A 124 -4.80 -15.06 8.42
C GLU A 124 -3.33 -15.42 8.15
N SER A 125 -2.83 -16.49 8.79
CA SER A 125 -1.43 -16.92 8.59
C SER A 125 -1.15 -17.30 7.13
N ASP A 126 -2.10 -17.98 6.48
CA ASP A 126 -1.97 -18.37 5.06
C ASP A 126 -1.96 -17.13 4.17
N MET A 127 -2.81 -16.14 4.47
CA MET A 127 -2.90 -14.90 3.69
C MET A 127 -1.69 -13.99 3.90
N ILE A 128 -1.09 -14.00 5.09
CA ILE A 128 0.18 -13.32 5.37
C ILE A 128 1.30 -13.92 4.50
N GLU A 129 1.40 -15.24 4.47
CA GLU A 129 2.42 -15.91 3.67
C GLU A 129 2.21 -15.68 2.17
N LEU A 130 0.96 -15.74 1.71
CA LEU A 130 0.61 -15.43 0.33
C LEU A 130 1.03 -13.99 -0.05
N LEU A 131 0.79 -13.03 0.85
CA LEU A 131 1.21 -11.63 0.65
C LEU A 131 2.74 -11.50 0.60
N ARG A 132 3.47 -12.24 1.45
CA ARG A 132 4.93 -12.26 1.44
C ARG A 132 5.48 -12.79 0.11
N VAL A 133 4.94 -13.91 -0.38
CA VAL A 133 5.30 -14.51 -1.66
C VAL A 133 5.02 -13.53 -2.80
N ALA A 134 3.83 -12.96 -2.83
CA ALA A 134 3.43 -12.01 -3.87
C ALA A 134 4.34 -10.77 -3.93
N LEU A 135 4.66 -10.18 -2.76
CA LEU A 135 5.57 -9.04 -2.68
C LEU A 135 7.00 -9.40 -3.14
N THR A 136 7.45 -10.62 -2.82
CA THR A 136 8.76 -11.11 -3.26
C THR A 136 8.80 -11.30 -4.78
N GLU A 137 7.78 -11.92 -5.37
CA GLU A 137 7.66 -12.10 -6.82
C GLU A 137 7.57 -10.77 -7.58
N LEU A 138 7.00 -9.74 -6.95
CA LEU A 138 6.90 -8.40 -7.50
C LEU A 138 8.14 -7.53 -7.23
N GLU A 139 9.20 -8.11 -6.66
CA GLU A 139 10.45 -7.40 -6.33
C GLU A 139 10.20 -6.16 -5.46
N ALA A 140 9.23 -6.24 -4.54
CA ALA A 140 8.92 -5.14 -3.64
C ALA A 140 10.15 -4.78 -2.78
N PRO A 141 10.45 -3.48 -2.58
CA PRO A 141 11.58 -3.05 -1.79
C PRO A 141 11.45 -3.49 -0.32
N SER A 142 12.58 -3.68 0.36
CA SER A 142 12.63 -4.11 1.78
C SER A 142 11.79 -3.23 2.70
N ASP A 143 11.81 -1.92 2.46
CA ASP A 143 11.02 -0.94 3.22
C ASP A 143 9.52 -1.25 3.22
N GLN A 144 9.02 -1.88 2.15
CA GLN A 144 7.61 -2.28 2.07
C GLN A 144 7.30 -3.42 3.06
N PHE A 145 8.20 -4.40 3.18
CA PHE A 145 8.06 -5.49 4.15
C PHE A 145 8.17 -4.97 5.59
N GLU A 146 9.14 -4.10 5.83
CA GLU A 146 9.33 -3.46 7.14
C GLU A 146 8.08 -2.67 7.55
N ARG A 147 7.59 -1.81 6.66
CA ARG A 147 6.43 -0.95 6.91
C ARG A 147 5.19 -1.73 7.35
N ILE A 148 4.94 -2.89 6.75
CA ILE A 148 3.77 -3.72 7.08
C ILE A 148 4.09 -4.89 8.02
N GLY A 149 5.31 -4.94 8.60
CA GLY A 149 5.72 -5.94 9.59
C GLY A 149 5.76 -7.36 9.03
N LEU A 150 6.36 -7.55 7.85
CA LEU A 150 6.56 -8.86 7.19
C LEU A 150 8.05 -9.24 7.08
N GLN A 151 8.90 -8.71 7.93
CA GLN A 151 10.32 -9.07 8.00
C GLN A 151 10.53 -10.54 8.39
#